data_abfc0d8e9cae443fe614204c1100f817
#
_entry.id   abfc0d8e9cae443fe614204c1100f817
#
_cell.length_a   1.000
_cell.length_b   1.000
_cell.length_c   1.000
_cell.angle_alpha   90.00
_cell.angle_beta   90.00
_cell.angle_gamma   90.00
#
_symmetry.space_group_name_H-M   'P 1'
#
loop_
_entity.id
_entity.type
_entity.pdbx_description
1 polymer ?
#
loop_
_entity_poly.entity_id
_entity_poly.type
_entity_poly.pdbx_seq_one_letter_code
_entity_poly.pdbx_strand_id
1 'polypeptide(L)'
;EGIHCLNPKMTEALPQENKFKIYISALTQLNIDEHNRIPTTDGRLIRRLVRDARTRGTCAKRTIAMWPSVRRGEEQNIFPYQEEADVMFNSSLIYELAVLKQYVEPLLFGIEKDCPEYLEAKRLLKFLDYFVGIGSEIVPMNSLLREFIGGGCFQV
;
A
#
# COMPACT_ATOMS: atom_id res chain seq x y z
N GLU A 1 -15.96 -4.79 2.03
CA GLU A 1 -14.52 -4.62 1.94
C GLU A 1 -13.91 -4.47 3.34
N GLY A 2 -12.80 -5.16 3.60
CA GLY A 2 -12.11 -5.06 4.88
C GLY A 2 -11.22 -6.26 5.17
N ILE A 3 -10.39 -6.16 6.23
CA ILE A 3 -9.40 -7.17 6.62
C ILE A 3 -10.02 -8.51 7.07
N HIS A 4 -11.31 -8.54 7.37
CA HIS A 4 -12.00 -9.73 7.81
C HIS A 4 -12.89 -10.38 6.75
N CYS A 5 -12.98 -9.79 5.54
CA CYS A 5 -13.95 -10.24 4.53
C CYS A 5 -13.66 -11.65 3.98
N LEU A 6 -12.41 -12.11 4.02
CA LEU A 6 -12.06 -13.48 3.63
C LEU A 6 -12.29 -14.50 4.74
N ASN A 7 -12.43 -14.07 5.99
CA ASN A 7 -12.63 -14.97 7.12
C ASN A 7 -14.00 -15.66 7.01
N PRO A 8 -14.05 -17.01 6.89
CA PRO A 8 -15.31 -17.75 6.73
C PRO A 8 -16.30 -17.52 7.86
N LYS A 9 -15.82 -17.26 9.08
CA LYS A 9 -16.67 -16.99 10.24
C LYS A 9 -17.52 -15.72 10.11
N MET A 10 -17.04 -14.74 9.34
CA MET A 10 -17.78 -13.47 9.13
C MET A 10 -18.95 -13.62 8.16
N THR A 11 -18.93 -14.65 7.34
CA THR A 11 -19.94 -14.88 6.30
C THR A 11 -20.62 -16.24 6.43
N GLU A 12 -20.57 -16.85 7.61
CA GLU A 12 -21.10 -18.21 7.85
C GLU A 12 -22.60 -18.33 7.55
N ALA A 13 -23.36 -17.26 7.82
CA ALA A 13 -24.80 -17.21 7.56
C ALA A 13 -25.18 -17.17 6.08
N LEU A 14 -24.22 -16.91 5.17
CA LEU A 14 -24.46 -16.87 3.73
C LEU A 14 -24.06 -18.20 3.08
N PRO A 15 -24.89 -18.80 2.19
CA PRO A 15 -24.51 -19.97 1.41
C PRO A 15 -23.25 -19.70 0.56
N GLN A 16 -22.42 -20.72 0.37
CA GLN A 16 -21.14 -20.58 -0.35
C GLN A 16 -21.38 -20.21 -1.82
N GLU A 17 -22.40 -20.75 -2.45
CA GLU A 17 -22.79 -20.44 -3.83
C GLU A 17 -23.18 -18.98 -4.08
N ASN A 18 -23.50 -18.24 -3.01
CA ASN A 18 -23.85 -16.82 -3.06
C ASN A 18 -22.68 -15.89 -2.73
N LYS A 19 -21.45 -16.44 -2.65
CA LYS A 19 -20.24 -15.68 -2.32
C LYS A 19 -19.27 -15.74 -3.48
N PHE A 20 -18.64 -14.59 -3.76
CA PHE A 20 -17.47 -14.51 -4.62
C PHE A 20 -16.42 -13.70 -3.92
N LYS A 21 -15.33 -14.34 -3.52
CA LYS A 21 -14.27 -13.74 -2.69
C LYS A 21 -13.10 -13.32 -3.55
N ILE A 22 -12.70 -12.07 -3.43
CA ILE A 22 -11.57 -11.50 -4.16
C ILE A 22 -10.49 -11.11 -3.14
N TYR A 23 -9.30 -11.69 -3.26
CA TYR A 23 -8.12 -11.23 -2.54
C TYR A 23 -7.40 -10.16 -3.36
N ILE A 24 -7.36 -8.92 -2.86
CA ILE A 24 -6.69 -7.81 -3.52
C ILE A 24 -5.43 -7.46 -2.74
N SER A 25 -4.28 -7.47 -3.41
CA SER A 25 -3.01 -7.06 -2.82
C SER A 25 -2.10 -6.42 -3.85
N ALA A 26 -1.27 -5.47 -3.40
CA ALA A 26 -0.19 -4.91 -4.24
C ALA A 26 1.02 -5.84 -4.18
N LEU A 27 1.02 -6.87 -5.00
CA LEU A 27 2.09 -7.85 -5.07
C LEU A 27 3.15 -7.38 -6.06
N THR A 28 4.13 -6.63 -5.59
CA THR A 28 5.21 -6.13 -6.43
C THR A 28 6.08 -7.29 -6.92
N GLN A 29 6.17 -7.45 -8.24
CA GLN A 29 6.93 -8.52 -8.91
C GLN A 29 8.25 -8.01 -9.51
N LEU A 30 8.55 -6.73 -9.34
CA LEU A 30 9.75 -6.10 -9.87
C LEU A 30 10.95 -6.29 -8.94
N ASN A 31 12.12 -6.37 -9.55
CA ASN A 31 13.40 -6.29 -8.86
C ASN A 31 14.02 -4.91 -9.10
N ILE A 32 14.82 -4.45 -8.13
CA ILE A 32 15.68 -3.27 -8.29
C ILE A 32 16.92 -3.64 -9.10
N ASP A 33 17.47 -4.84 -8.83
CA ASP A 33 18.60 -5.44 -9.52
C ASP A 33 18.47 -6.98 -9.52
N GLU A 34 19.51 -7.69 -9.97
CA GLU A 34 19.51 -9.15 -10.08
C GLU A 34 19.24 -9.89 -8.76
N HIS A 35 19.52 -9.25 -7.61
CA HIS A 35 19.45 -9.88 -6.30
C HIS A 35 18.44 -9.23 -5.35
N ASN A 36 17.98 -7.99 -5.65
CA ASN A 36 17.16 -7.21 -4.76
C ASN A 36 15.74 -7.03 -5.32
N ARG A 37 14.82 -7.82 -4.80
CA ARG A 37 13.39 -7.66 -5.08
C ARG A 37 12.83 -6.45 -4.34
N ILE A 38 11.92 -5.72 -4.97
CA ILE A 38 11.15 -4.67 -4.32
C ILE A 38 10.25 -5.31 -3.24
N PRO A 39 10.42 -4.97 -1.95
CA PRO A 39 9.57 -5.52 -0.91
C PRO A 39 8.12 -5.05 -1.08
N THR A 40 7.19 -5.98 -1.14
CA THR A 40 5.74 -5.69 -1.21
C THR A 40 5.28 -4.81 -0.04
N THR A 41 5.88 -5.02 1.13
CA THR A 41 5.62 -4.23 2.34
C THR A 41 5.95 -2.76 2.17
N ASP A 42 7.03 -2.43 1.47
CA ASP A 42 7.47 -1.06 1.26
C ASP A 42 6.53 -0.32 0.30
N GLY A 43 6.15 -0.94 -0.82
CA GLY A 43 5.15 -0.36 -1.73
C GLY A 43 3.83 -0.07 -1.02
N ARG A 44 3.37 -0.98 -0.17
CA ARG A 44 2.15 -0.82 0.62
C ARG A 44 2.26 0.28 1.68
N LEU A 45 3.40 0.38 2.36
CA LEU A 45 3.66 1.46 3.32
C LEU A 45 3.69 2.82 2.60
N ILE A 46 4.35 2.92 1.45
CA ILE A 46 4.41 4.14 0.63
C ILE A 46 3.01 4.56 0.18
N ARG A 47 2.20 3.64 -0.36
CA ARG A 47 0.80 3.90 -0.70
C ARG A 47 0.03 4.44 0.50
N ARG A 48 0.20 3.82 1.67
CA ARG A 48 -0.48 4.23 2.90
C ARG A 48 -0.04 5.62 3.36
N LEU A 49 1.25 5.93 3.33
CA LEU A 49 1.78 7.25 3.70
C LEU A 49 1.12 8.35 2.87
N VAL A 50 1.07 8.17 1.55
CA VAL A 50 0.46 9.15 0.65
C VAL A 50 -1.04 9.29 0.90
N ARG A 51 -1.78 8.17 1.02
CA ARG A 51 -3.22 8.18 1.29
C ARG A 51 -3.55 8.79 2.64
N ASP A 52 -2.87 8.39 3.71
CA ASP A 52 -3.14 8.86 5.07
C ASP A 52 -2.88 10.37 5.18
N ALA A 53 -1.84 10.89 4.55
CA ALA A 53 -1.57 12.32 4.49
C ALA A 53 -2.67 13.09 3.71
N ARG A 54 -3.12 12.56 2.56
CA ARG A 54 -4.10 13.22 1.69
C ARG A 54 -5.52 13.18 2.24
N THR A 55 -5.98 12.01 2.71
CA THR A 55 -7.40 11.79 2.99
C THR A 55 -7.75 11.66 4.47
N ARG A 56 -6.77 11.32 5.32
CA ARG A 56 -7.00 11.04 6.74
C ARG A 56 -6.35 12.05 7.68
N GLY A 57 -5.65 13.05 7.15
CA GLY A 57 -4.95 14.05 7.95
C GLY A 57 -3.90 13.46 8.91
N THR A 58 -3.38 12.26 8.60
CA THR A 58 -2.41 11.56 9.44
C THR A 58 -0.99 11.83 8.93
N CYS A 59 -0.13 12.36 9.80
CA CYS A 59 1.26 12.63 9.43
C CYS A 59 2.07 11.33 9.24
N ALA A 60 3.13 11.40 8.43
CA ALA A 60 3.98 10.26 8.08
C ALA A 60 4.57 9.55 9.32
N LYS A 61 5.02 10.31 10.33
CA LYS A 61 5.50 9.78 11.61
C LYS A 61 4.48 8.81 12.23
N ARG A 62 3.22 9.23 12.35
CA ARG A 62 2.16 8.41 12.93
C ARG A 62 1.85 7.17 12.08
N THR A 63 1.86 7.31 10.76
CA THR A 63 1.64 6.18 9.85
C THR A 63 2.73 5.13 10.01
N ILE A 64 4.01 5.54 10.09
CA ILE A 64 5.14 4.62 10.33
C ILE A 64 5.01 3.96 11.70
N ALA A 65 4.72 4.73 12.76
CA ALA A 65 4.55 4.18 14.11
C ALA A 65 3.44 3.12 14.21
N MET A 66 2.36 3.28 13.43
CA MET A 66 1.25 2.30 13.38
C MET A 66 1.55 1.08 12.49
N TRP A 67 2.54 1.15 11.60
CA TRP A 67 2.78 0.12 10.60
C TRP A 67 2.97 -1.30 11.16
N PRO A 68 3.73 -1.52 12.25
CA PRO A 68 3.86 -2.84 12.86
C PRO A 68 2.51 -3.44 13.31
N SER A 69 1.59 -2.60 13.78
CA SER A 69 0.23 -3.04 14.18
C SER A 69 -0.61 -3.45 12.96
N VAL A 70 -0.48 -2.70 11.86
CA VAL A 70 -1.14 -3.04 10.59
C VAL A 70 -0.64 -4.39 10.09
N ARG A 71 0.68 -4.61 10.10
CA ARG A 71 1.29 -5.88 9.69
C ARG A 71 0.78 -7.06 10.53
N ARG A 72 0.73 -6.92 11.83
CA ARG A 72 0.13 -7.97 12.70
C ARG A 72 -1.33 -8.25 12.35
N GLY A 73 -2.10 -7.20 12.03
CA GLY A 73 -3.49 -7.37 11.60
C GLY A 73 -3.62 -8.17 10.29
N GLU A 74 -2.73 -7.96 9.33
CA GLU A 74 -2.66 -8.72 8.09
C GLU A 74 -2.30 -10.19 8.33
N GLU A 75 -1.27 -10.43 9.13
CA GLU A 75 -0.81 -11.77 9.50
C GLU A 75 -1.87 -12.59 10.22
N GLN A 76 -2.69 -11.95 11.03
CA GLN A 76 -3.74 -12.61 11.79
C GLN A 76 -5.06 -12.78 11.03
N ASN A 77 -5.42 -11.83 10.16
CA ASN A 77 -6.78 -11.74 9.63
C ASN A 77 -6.86 -11.82 8.10
N ILE A 78 -5.75 -11.73 7.38
CA ILE A 78 -5.74 -11.78 5.91
C ILE A 78 -5.00 -13.02 5.43
N PHE A 79 -3.72 -13.16 5.76
CA PHE A 79 -2.88 -14.22 5.20
C PHE A 79 -3.36 -15.64 5.50
N PRO A 80 -3.91 -15.96 6.68
CA PRO A 80 -4.43 -17.31 6.92
C PRO A 80 -5.62 -17.69 6.04
N TYR A 81 -6.29 -16.70 5.46
CA TYR A 81 -7.51 -16.90 4.67
C TYR A 81 -7.34 -16.55 3.18
N GLN A 82 -6.13 -16.26 2.72
CA GLN A 82 -5.91 -15.87 1.32
C GLN A 82 -6.26 -16.99 0.32
N GLU A 83 -6.07 -18.25 0.73
CA GLU A 83 -6.43 -19.43 -0.07
C GLU A 83 -7.95 -19.66 -0.16
N GLU A 84 -8.74 -18.99 0.67
CA GLU A 84 -10.20 -19.00 0.63
C GLU A 84 -10.79 -18.10 -0.47
N ALA A 85 -9.94 -17.35 -1.18
CA ALA A 85 -10.39 -16.48 -2.24
C ALA A 85 -10.60 -17.25 -3.55
N ASP A 86 -11.70 -16.94 -4.24
CA ASP A 86 -12.00 -17.49 -5.57
C ASP A 86 -11.05 -16.94 -6.62
N VAL A 87 -10.60 -15.68 -6.47
CA VAL A 87 -9.61 -15.04 -7.34
C VAL A 87 -8.66 -14.16 -6.54
N MET A 88 -7.44 -14.04 -7.05
CA MET A 88 -6.43 -13.10 -6.57
C MET A 88 -6.23 -11.98 -7.59
N PHE A 89 -6.37 -10.73 -7.12
CA PHE A 89 -6.14 -9.55 -7.94
C PHE A 89 -4.88 -8.80 -7.47
N ASN A 90 -3.86 -8.75 -8.34
CA ASN A 90 -2.67 -7.94 -8.08
C ASN A 90 -2.92 -6.49 -8.46
N SER A 91 -3.00 -5.60 -7.47
CA SER A 91 -3.23 -4.17 -7.68
C SER A 91 -1.94 -3.36 -7.85
N SER A 92 -0.77 -4.00 -7.91
CA SER A 92 0.53 -3.32 -8.11
C SER A 92 0.64 -2.81 -9.55
N LEU A 93 1.12 -1.58 -9.71
CA LEU A 93 1.40 -0.96 -11.01
C LEU A 93 2.91 -0.76 -11.16
N ILE A 94 3.45 -1.08 -12.34
CA ILE A 94 4.89 -1.03 -12.61
C ILE A 94 5.48 0.36 -12.34
N TYR A 95 4.73 1.42 -12.66
CA TYR A 95 5.18 2.81 -12.56
C TYR A 95 4.83 3.49 -11.23
N GLU A 96 4.15 2.80 -10.32
CA GLU A 96 3.56 3.45 -9.14
C GLU A 96 4.60 4.08 -8.21
N LEU A 97 5.73 3.42 -7.98
CA LEU A 97 6.76 3.94 -7.08
C LEU A 97 7.43 5.19 -7.66
N ALA A 98 7.61 5.24 -8.97
CA ALA A 98 8.13 6.42 -9.67
C ALA A 98 7.20 7.64 -9.52
N VAL A 99 5.89 7.42 -9.57
CA VAL A 99 4.90 8.49 -9.35
C VAL A 99 4.75 8.83 -7.88
N LEU A 100 4.64 7.82 -6.98
CA LEU A 100 4.45 8.04 -5.55
C LEU A 100 5.64 8.72 -4.89
N LYS A 101 6.85 8.57 -5.45
CA LYS A 101 8.07 9.20 -4.97
C LYS A 101 7.88 10.68 -4.67
N GLN A 102 7.37 11.46 -5.61
CA GLN A 102 7.19 12.91 -5.46
C GLN A 102 6.19 13.29 -4.33
N TYR A 103 5.27 12.41 -3.99
CA TYR A 103 4.30 12.64 -2.92
C TYR A 103 4.82 12.23 -1.54
N VAL A 104 5.59 11.15 -1.49
CA VAL A 104 6.01 10.58 -0.22
C VAL A 104 7.32 11.18 0.31
N GLU A 105 8.26 11.56 -0.56
CA GLU A 105 9.55 12.15 -0.15
C GLU A 105 9.38 13.37 0.76
N PRO A 106 8.54 14.38 0.43
CA PRO A 106 8.34 15.52 1.32
C PRO A 106 7.79 15.13 2.69
N LEU A 107 6.93 14.09 2.73
CA LEU A 107 6.36 13.58 3.99
C LEU A 107 7.43 12.92 4.86
N LEU A 108 8.36 12.18 4.26
CA LEU A 108 9.45 11.49 4.95
C LEU A 108 10.53 12.47 5.41
N PHE A 109 10.86 13.49 4.60
CA PHE A 109 11.80 14.54 4.98
C PHE A 109 11.32 15.38 6.16
N GLY A 110 10.01 15.48 6.37
CA GLY A 110 9.40 16.17 7.50
C GLY A 110 9.54 15.45 8.85
N ILE A 111 10.12 14.24 8.89
CA ILE A 111 10.30 13.48 10.14
C ILE A 111 11.61 13.89 10.79
N GLU A 112 11.54 14.38 12.03
CA GLU A 112 12.66 14.86 12.82
C GLU A 112 13.63 13.72 13.21
N LYS A 113 14.93 14.06 13.32
CA LYS A 113 16.00 13.07 13.53
C LYS A 113 15.95 12.37 14.89
N ASP A 114 15.36 13.01 15.88
CA ASP A 114 15.20 12.50 17.25
C ASP A 114 14.00 11.56 17.42
N CYS A 115 13.18 11.40 16.37
CA CYS A 115 12.04 10.50 16.39
C CYS A 115 12.43 9.04 16.11
N PRO A 116 11.83 8.05 16.79
CA PRO A 116 12.07 6.63 16.53
C PRO A 116 11.83 6.23 15.07
N GLU A 117 10.86 6.87 14.40
CA GLU A 117 10.47 6.60 13.02
C GLU A 117 11.47 7.13 11.99
N TYR A 118 12.44 7.95 12.40
CA TYR A 118 13.43 8.55 11.49
C TYR A 118 14.27 7.52 10.72
N LEU A 119 14.68 6.45 11.38
CA LEU A 119 15.48 5.41 10.72
C LEU A 119 14.71 4.73 9.59
N GLU A 120 13.42 4.46 9.79
CA GLU A 120 12.56 3.89 8.76
C GLU A 120 12.29 4.90 7.64
N ALA A 121 12.06 6.16 7.97
CA ALA A 121 11.92 7.22 6.98
C ALA A 121 13.18 7.34 6.10
N LYS A 122 14.36 7.33 6.71
CA LYS A 122 15.63 7.37 5.99
C LYS A 122 15.84 6.13 5.11
N ARG A 123 15.44 4.94 5.59
CA ARG A 123 15.50 3.70 4.82
C ARG A 123 14.62 3.78 3.57
N LEU A 124 13.37 4.27 3.72
CA LEU A 124 12.45 4.46 2.61
C LEU A 124 12.94 5.51 1.59
N LEU A 125 13.53 6.61 2.06
CA LEU A 125 14.15 7.61 1.17
C LEU A 125 15.26 6.98 0.32
N LYS A 126 16.17 6.22 0.95
CA LYS A 126 17.21 5.50 0.21
C LYS A 126 16.66 4.48 -0.78
N PHE A 127 15.57 3.80 -0.42
CA PHE A 127 14.88 2.90 -1.34
C PHE A 127 14.31 3.66 -2.54
N LEU A 128 13.74 4.84 -2.32
CA LEU A 128 13.18 5.67 -3.39
C LEU A 128 14.24 6.26 -4.33
N ASP A 129 15.50 6.34 -3.91
CA ASP A 129 16.61 6.80 -4.76
C ASP A 129 16.85 5.89 -5.98
N TYR A 130 16.41 4.63 -5.93
CA TYR A 130 16.48 3.72 -7.08
C TYR A 130 15.47 4.05 -8.19
N PHE A 131 14.52 4.93 -7.96
CA PHE A 131 13.47 5.26 -8.92
C PHE A 131 13.63 6.69 -9.44
N VAL A 132 13.50 6.85 -10.76
CA VAL A 132 13.35 8.17 -11.38
C VAL A 132 11.91 8.64 -11.16
N GLY A 133 11.74 9.85 -10.61
CA GLY A 133 10.42 10.44 -10.40
C GLY A 133 9.69 10.72 -11.71
N ILE A 134 8.42 10.40 -11.77
CA ILE A 134 7.54 10.66 -12.94
C ILE A 134 6.36 11.52 -12.47
N GLY A 135 6.01 12.53 -13.27
CA GLY A 135 4.86 13.39 -13.00
C GLY A 135 3.54 12.64 -13.01
N SER A 136 2.60 13.06 -12.18
CA SER A 136 1.28 12.41 -12.06
C SER A 136 0.31 12.80 -13.18
N GLU A 137 0.61 13.78 -13.99
CA GLU A 137 -0.23 14.24 -15.11
C GLU A 137 -0.45 13.17 -16.18
N ILE A 138 0.50 12.23 -16.35
CA ILE A 138 0.41 11.12 -17.30
C ILE A 138 -0.42 9.93 -16.76
N VAL A 139 -0.74 9.93 -15.47
CA VAL A 139 -1.52 8.83 -14.86
C VAL A 139 -2.98 8.93 -15.30
N PRO A 140 -3.56 7.89 -15.92
CA PRO A 140 -4.97 7.91 -16.31
C PRO A 140 -5.92 8.17 -15.14
N MET A 141 -7.02 8.88 -15.40
CA MET A 141 -7.99 9.23 -14.34
C MET A 141 -8.70 8.00 -13.73
N ASN A 142 -8.77 6.88 -14.44
CA ASN A 142 -9.32 5.61 -13.97
C ASN A 142 -8.26 4.66 -13.39
N SER A 143 -7.01 5.11 -13.25
CA SER A 143 -5.95 4.29 -12.64
C SER A 143 -6.20 4.08 -11.14
N LEU A 144 -5.94 2.86 -10.65
CA LEU A 144 -5.91 2.56 -9.21
C LEU A 144 -5.01 3.49 -8.41
N LEU A 145 -3.95 4.00 -9.04
CA LEU A 145 -3.02 4.91 -8.39
C LEU A 145 -3.69 6.23 -7.95
N ARG A 146 -4.78 6.64 -8.65
CA ARG A 146 -5.55 7.84 -8.31
C ARG A 146 -6.22 7.78 -6.93
N GLU A 147 -6.48 6.58 -6.40
CA GLU A 147 -6.92 6.42 -5.01
C GLU A 147 -5.94 7.08 -4.03
N PHE A 148 -4.64 6.99 -4.32
CA PHE A 148 -3.58 7.50 -3.43
C PHE A 148 -3.25 8.96 -3.72
N ILE A 149 -3.06 9.33 -4.99
CA ILE A 149 -2.61 10.66 -5.40
C ILE A 149 -3.74 11.67 -5.68
N GLY A 150 -4.98 11.21 -5.83
CA GLY A 150 -6.13 12.05 -6.15
C GLY A 150 -6.32 12.29 -7.65
N GLY A 151 -7.35 13.07 -7.99
CA GLY A 151 -7.68 13.45 -9.36
C GLY A 151 -8.19 12.29 -10.21
N GLY A 152 -8.78 11.26 -9.58
CA GLY A 152 -9.42 10.14 -10.28
C GLY A 152 -10.86 10.46 -10.70
N CYS A 153 -11.40 9.64 -11.61
CA CYS A 153 -12.82 9.70 -12.01
C CYS A 153 -13.75 9.02 -11.00
N PHE A 154 -13.20 8.23 -10.08
CA PHE A 154 -13.96 7.60 -9.01
C PHE A 154 -13.88 8.45 -7.74
N GLN A 155 -15.02 8.59 -7.05
CA GLN A 155 -15.06 9.22 -5.72
C GLN A 155 -14.63 8.18 -4.68
N VAL A 156 -13.61 8.52 -3.90
CA VAL A 156 -13.03 7.70 -2.81
C VAL A 156 -12.93 8.52 -1.54
#